data_dc2db2a6bd3d2237ca26e6675c567614
#
_entry.id   dc2db2a6bd3d2237ca26e6675c567614
#
_cell.length_a   1.000
_cell.length_b   1.000
_cell.length_c   1.000
_cell.angle_alpha   90.00
_cell.angle_beta   90.00
_cell.angle_gamma   90.00
#
_symmetry.space_group_name_H-M   'P 1'
#
loop_
_entity.id
_entity.type
_entity.pdbx_description
1 polymer ?
#
loop_
_entity_poly.entity_id
_entity_poly.type
_entity_poly.pdbx_seq_one_letter_code
_entity_poly.pdbx_strand_id
1 'polypeptide(L)'
;EINVSVDAPLTYNLEQNYPNPFNPSTTIQFSIPEQSFVKLEVFNTLGEKVTTLVSEELNAGVFKYKWNAENLSSGIYFYKITSDVFVEAKKMILMK
;
A
#
# COMPACT_ATOMS: atom_id res chain seq x y z
N GLU A 1 11.92 9.04 21.53
CA GLU A 1 11.76 9.33 20.84
C GLU A 1 11.70 10.15 20.29
N ILE A 2 11.78 10.39 20.27
CA ILE A 2 11.62 11.25 19.74
C ILE A 2 11.36 11.42 18.71
N ASN A 3 10.93 11.48 18.45
CA ASN A 3 10.62 11.52 17.37
C ASN A 3 10.59 12.60 16.71
N VAL A 4 11.02 12.79 16.39
CA VAL A 4 11.36 13.68 15.58
C VAL A 4 10.34 14.04 14.64
N SER A 5 9.72 13.11 14.15
CA SER A 5 8.70 13.30 13.18
C SER A 5 7.54 14.09 13.73
N VAL A 6 7.56 14.41 14.97
CA VAL A 6 6.49 15.17 15.53
C VAL A 6 6.37 16.55 14.94
N ASP A 7 7.44 17.03 14.33
CA ASP A 7 7.40 18.37 13.75
C ASP A 7 6.68 18.38 12.41
N ALA A 8 6.40 17.24 11.84
CA ALA A 8 5.76 17.16 10.54
C ALA A 8 4.47 16.39 10.65
N PRO A 9 3.33 17.04 10.60
CA PRO A 9 2.07 16.33 10.73
C PRO A 9 1.93 15.28 9.64
N LEU A 10 1.32 14.16 10.00
CA LEU A 10 1.05 13.13 9.02
C LEU A 10 -0.04 13.59 8.08
N THR A 11 0.01 13.07 6.86
CA THR A 11 -1.04 13.29 5.88
C THR A 11 -1.43 11.93 5.31
N TYR A 12 -2.56 11.85 4.65
CA TYR A 12 -2.89 10.66 3.89
C TYR A 12 -1.93 10.58 2.72
N ASN A 13 -1.25 9.46 2.58
CA ASN A 13 -0.27 9.30 1.53
C ASN A 13 -0.06 7.84 1.20
N LEU A 14 0.08 7.53 -0.08
CA LEU A 14 0.40 6.20 -0.56
C LEU A 14 1.66 6.32 -1.39
N GLU A 15 2.73 5.65 -0.95
CA GLU A 15 4.00 5.71 -1.65
C GLU A 15 4.05 4.72 -2.80
N GLN A 16 4.92 4.98 -3.77
CA GLN A 16 5.20 4.00 -4.80
C GLN A 16 5.89 2.80 -4.15
N ASN A 17 5.46 1.60 -4.51
CA ASN A 17 6.07 0.39 -3.95
C ASN A 17 7.55 0.32 -4.32
N TYR A 18 8.34 -0.30 -3.45
CA TYR A 18 9.77 -0.42 -3.69
C TYR A 18 10.23 -1.81 -3.27
N PRO A 19 10.97 -2.51 -4.11
CA PRO A 19 11.39 -2.12 -5.46
C PRO A 19 10.24 -2.18 -6.46
N ASN A 20 10.41 -1.46 -7.57
CA ASN A 20 9.45 -1.47 -8.67
C ASN A 20 10.21 -1.24 -9.97
N PRO A 21 10.33 -2.21 -10.90
CA PRO A 21 9.69 -3.53 -10.84
C PRO A 21 10.20 -4.40 -9.70
N PHE A 22 9.43 -5.40 -9.32
CA PHE A 22 9.80 -6.24 -8.19
C PHE A 22 9.76 -7.73 -8.56
N ASN A 23 10.48 -8.56 -7.77
CA ASN A 23 10.60 -9.99 -8.04
C ASN A 23 10.99 -10.73 -6.77
N PRO A 24 10.11 -11.47 -6.16
CA PRO A 24 8.66 -11.36 -6.24
C PRO A 24 8.10 -10.54 -5.10
N SER A 25 8.94 -9.88 -4.31
CA SER A 25 8.52 -9.12 -3.13
C SER A 25 8.71 -7.64 -3.32
N THR A 26 7.83 -6.88 -2.71
CA THR A 26 7.90 -5.43 -2.72
C THR A 26 7.32 -4.92 -1.41
N THR A 27 7.64 -3.68 -1.07
CA THR A 27 7.11 -3.03 0.13
C THR A 27 6.24 -1.86 -0.28
N ILE A 28 5.06 -1.78 0.32
CA ILE A 28 4.13 -0.68 0.11
C ILE A 28 4.08 0.10 1.41
N GLN A 29 4.27 1.41 1.32
CA GLN A 29 4.24 2.28 2.49
C GLN A 29 3.11 3.28 2.33
N PHE A 30 2.41 3.52 3.42
CA PHE A 30 1.36 4.53 3.43
C PHE A 30 1.29 5.18 4.81
N SER A 31 0.65 6.35 4.87
CA SER A 31 0.46 7.03 6.13
C SER A 31 -0.98 7.51 6.25
N ILE A 32 -1.45 7.60 7.49
CA ILE A 32 -2.77 8.15 7.80
C ILE A 32 -2.62 9.10 8.97
N PRO A 33 -3.28 10.26 8.93
CA PRO A 33 -3.12 11.26 9.99
C PRO A 33 -3.99 11.03 11.21
N GLU A 34 -4.97 10.16 11.11
CA GLU A 34 -5.89 9.87 12.21
C GLU A 34 -6.37 8.45 12.11
N GLN A 35 -6.93 7.94 13.18
CA GLN A 35 -7.44 6.59 13.21
C GLN A 35 -8.50 6.39 12.15
N SER A 36 -8.40 5.34 11.38
CA SER A 36 -9.39 5.01 10.34
C SER A 36 -9.35 3.54 9.99
N PHE A 37 -10.44 3.07 9.40
CA PHE A 37 -10.47 1.74 8.86
C PHE A 37 -9.80 1.80 7.48
N VAL A 38 -8.78 0.96 7.27
CA VAL A 38 -7.97 1.01 6.06
C VAL A 38 -8.05 -0.31 5.32
N LYS A 39 -8.27 -0.21 4.02
CA LYS A 39 -8.19 -1.37 3.12
C LYS A 39 -7.09 -1.11 2.11
N LEU A 40 -6.19 -2.07 1.96
CA LEU A 40 -5.15 -2.03 0.94
C LEU A 40 -5.34 -3.26 0.08
N GLU A 41 -5.71 -3.07 -1.18
CA GLU A 41 -6.12 -4.15 -2.07
C GLU A 41 -5.32 -4.13 -3.35
N VAL A 42 -5.10 -5.32 -3.94
CA VAL A 42 -4.36 -5.46 -5.18
C VAL A 42 -5.30 -5.92 -6.28
N PHE A 43 -5.17 -5.33 -7.45
CA PHE A 43 -6.01 -5.61 -8.62
C PHE A 43 -5.14 -5.92 -9.83
N ASN A 44 -5.69 -6.71 -10.76
CA ASN A 44 -5.01 -6.95 -12.03
C ASN A 44 -5.48 -5.91 -13.06
N THR A 45 -5.03 -6.05 -14.32
CA THR A 45 -5.35 -5.06 -15.35
C THR A 45 -6.81 -5.11 -15.78
N LEU A 46 -7.53 -6.17 -15.43
CA LEU A 46 -8.95 -6.27 -15.74
C LEU A 46 -9.79 -5.63 -14.63
N GLY A 47 -9.15 -5.14 -13.58
CA GLY A 47 -9.87 -4.55 -12.45
C GLY A 47 -10.36 -5.56 -11.45
N GLU A 48 -9.94 -6.81 -11.58
CA GLU A 48 -10.34 -7.87 -10.64
C GLU A 48 -9.46 -7.84 -9.41
N LYS A 49 -10.06 -7.99 -8.24
CA LYS A 49 -9.30 -8.01 -7.00
C LYS A 49 -8.52 -9.32 -6.90
N VAL A 50 -7.21 -9.19 -6.74
CA VAL A 50 -6.32 -10.33 -6.61
C VAL A 50 -6.19 -10.75 -5.16
N THR A 51 -6.03 -9.78 -4.28
CA THR A 51 -5.87 -10.04 -2.85
C THR A 51 -6.11 -8.78 -2.04
N THR A 52 -6.35 -8.96 -0.75
CA THR A 52 -6.46 -7.86 0.20
C THR A 52 -5.28 -7.97 1.15
N LEU A 53 -4.47 -6.94 1.23
CA LEU A 53 -3.28 -6.94 2.07
C LEU A 53 -3.56 -6.43 3.47
N VAL A 54 -4.41 -5.42 3.57
CA VAL A 54 -4.78 -4.82 4.87
C VAL A 54 -6.29 -4.58 4.84
N SER A 55 -6.95 -4.90 5.94
CA SER A 55 -8.37 -4.62 6.09
C SER A 55 -8.66 -4.56 7.58
N GLU A 56 -8.37 -3.41 8.19
CA GLU A 56 -8.53 -3.27 9.65
C GLU A 56 -8.46 -1.82 10.07
N GLU A 57 -8.87 -1.59 11.30
CA GLU A 57 -8.78 -0.27 11.91
C GLU A 57 -7.34 -0.03 12.30
N LEU A 58 -6.76 1.10 11.90
CA LEU A 58 -5.39 1.46 12.23
C LEU A 58 -5.36 2.82 12.90
N ASN A 59 -4.41 3.00 13.80
CA ASN A 59 -4.19 4.30 14.44
C ASN A 59 -3.37 5.17 13.49
N ALA A 60 -3.34 6.47 13.76
CA ALA A 60 -2.51 7.39 12.97
C ALA A 60 -1.07 6.90 12.96
N GLY A 61 -0.42 6.98 11.82
CA GLY A 61 0.96 6.54 11.72
C GLY A 61 1.40 6.29 10.30
N VAL A 62 2.64 5.78 10.19
CA VAL A 62 3.23 5.35 8.93
C VAL A 62 3.34 3.84 8.99
N PHE A 63 2.88 3.18 7.94
CA PHE A 63 2.83 1.72 7.89
C PHE A 63 3.56 1.22 6.66
N LYS A 64 4.28 0.11 6.81
CA LYS A 64 4.95 -0.57 5.71
C LYS A 64 4.43 -1.99 5.65
N TYR A 65 4.08 -2.42 4.47
CA TYR A 65 3.60 -3.77 4.25
C TYR A 65 4.42 -4.45 3.18
N LYS A 66 5.04 -5.57 3.54
CA LYS A 66 5.83 -6.34 2.57
C LYS A 66 4.92 -7.38 1.93
N TRP A 67 4.88 -7.41 0.62
CA TRP A 67 4.04 -8.33 -0.12
C TRP A 67 4.86 -9.23 -1.02
N ASN A 68 4.56 -10.51 -0.96
CA ASN A 68 5.22 -11.52 -1.78
C ASN A 68 4.23 -12.04 -2.81
N ALA A 69 4.52 -11.82 -4.09
CA ALA A 69 3.63 -12.18 -5.18
C ALA A 69 4.12 -13.39 -5.96
N GLU A 70 4.84 -14.31 -5.30
CA GLU A 70 5.44 -15.43 -6.02
C GLU A 70 4.43 -16.31 -6.74
N ASN A 71 3.20 -16.32 -6.31
CA ASN A 71 2.16 -17.14 -6.94
C ASN A 71 1.45 -16.45 -8.09
N LEU A 72 1.84 -15.24 -8.43
CA LEU A 72 1.21 -14.49 -9.50
C LEU A 72 2.10 -14.45 -10.74
N SER A 73 1.47 -14.22 -11.90
CA SER A 73 2.19 -14.09 -13.16
C SER A 73 2.85 -12.73 -13.27
N SER A 74 3.96 -12.66 -13.98
CA SER A 74 4.59 -11.38 -14.30
C SER A 74 3.59 -10.49 -15.02
N GLY A 75 3.62 -9.21 -14.74
CA GLY A 75 2.74 -8.27 -15.38
C GLY A 75 2.47 -7.06 -14.53
N ILE A 76 1.48 -6.29 -14.95
CA ILE A 76 1.11 -5.05 -14.30
C ILE A 76 -0.01 -5.31 -13.31
N TYR A 77 0.13 -4.73 -12.11
CA TYR A 77 -0.89 -4.79 -11.08
C TYR A 77 -1.08 -3.39 -10.52
N PHE A 78 -2.22 -3.20 -9.85
CA PHE A 78 -2.53 -1.94 -9.19
C PHE A 78 -2.79 -2.22 -7.73
N TYR A 79 -2.39 -1.31 -6.86
CA TYR A 79 -2.76 -1.41 -5.46
C TYR A 79 -3.49 -0.13 -5.07
N LYS A 80 -4.53 -0.30 -4.27
CA LYS A 80 -5.40 0.79 -3.90
C LYS A 80 -5.60 0.82 -2.39
N ILE A 81 -5.40 2.00 -1.81
CA ILE A 81 -5.70 2.21 -0.40
C ILE A 81 -7.04 2.94 -0.33
N THR A 82 -7.88 2.51 0.59
CA THR A 82 -9.15 3.15 0.85
C THR A 82 -9.27 3.36 2.35
N SER A 83 -9.56 4.58 2.75
CA SER A 83 -9.87 4.89 4.14
C SER A 83 -11.15 5.70 4.15
N ASP A 84 -11.51 6.25 5.32
CA ASP A 84 -12.78 6.97 5.43
C ASP A 84 -12.92 8.12 4.45
N VAL A 85 -11.84 8.86 4.21
CA VAL A 85 -11.89 10.06 3.37
C VAL A 85 -10.81 10.09 2.29
N PHE A 86 -10.06 9.01 2.14
CA PHE A 86 -8.92 9.02 1.22
C PHE A 86 -8.90 7.75 0.38
N VAL A 87 -8.73 7.92 -0.92
CA VAL A 87 -8.59 6.80 -1.85
C VAL A 87 -7.48 7.14 -2.84
N GLU A 88 -6.55 6.25 -3.00
CA GLU A 88 -5.50 6.43 -3.98
C GLU A 88 -5.05 5.06 -4.51
N ALA A 89 -4.66 5.02 -5.78
CA ALA A 89 -4.17 3.79 -6.39
C ALA A 89 -2.88 4.08 -7.14
N LYS A 90 -2.01 3.08 -7.21
CA LYS A 90 -0.76 3.18 -7.94
C LYS A 90 -0.51 1.90 -8.71
N LYS A 91 0.33 2.00 -9.74
CA LYS A 91 0.68 0.88 -10.58
C LYS A 91 2.00 0.27 -10.10
N MET A 92 2.11 -1.04 -10.20
CA MET A 92 3.36 -1.73 -9.92
C MET A 92 3.59 -2.82 -10.96
N ILE A 93 4.84 -3.21 -11.13
CA ILE A 93 5.23 -4.17 -12.16
C ILE A 93 5.94 -5.36 -11.50
N LEU A 94 5.39 -6.54 -11.72
CA LEU A 94 5.99 -7.79 -11.25
C LEU A 94 6.78 -8.39 -12.40
N MET A 95 8.07 -8.59 -12.20
CA MET A 95 8.94 -9.16 -13.21
C MET A 95 9.65 -10.36 -12.62
N LYS A 96 9.18 -11.52 -12.92
CA LYS A 96 9.78 -12.76 -12.44
C LYS A 96 10.84 -13.27 -13.39
#